data_9d7c96da88f6b9144170e310ed1a9a42
#
_entry.id   9d7c96da88f6b9144170e310ed1a9a42
#
_cell.length_a   1.000
_cell.length_b   1.000
_cell.length_c   1.000
_cell.angle_alpha   90.00
_cell.angle_beta   90.00
_cell.angle_gamma   90.00
#
_symmetry.space_group_name_H-M   'P 1'
#
loop_
_entity.id
_entity.type
_entity.pdbx_description
1 polymer ?
#
loop_
_entity_poly.entity_id
_entity_poly.type
_entity_poly.pdbx_seq_one_letter_code
_entity_poly.pdbx_strand_id
1 'polypeptide(L)'
;IGIFNRSYYEEVLVVRVHEQILKNQKLPEKLITNDIWEERFQDIRNFEKYLNRNGTVVIKFFLNVSKKEQKERFIERIDDPDKNWKFSTSDVKERGYWDDYMHAYEELIKNTSTEKSPWYVIPADNKSYARIAIASAIITALDELELEYPTVNDEKIAELQAIKKILLEE
;
A
#
# COMPACT_ATOMS: atom_id res chain seq x y z
N ILE A 1 -9.94 8.63 1.11
CA ILE A 1 -8.67 7.94 1.44
C ILE A 1 -8.91 6.44 1.39
N GLY A 2 -8.05 5.72 0.64
CA GLY A 2 -8.00 4.25 0.61
C GLY A 2 -6.73 3.77 1.32
N ILE A 3 -6.86 2.78 2.20
CA ILE A 3 -5.71 2.14 2.87
C ILE A 3 -5.73 0.67 2.50
N PHE A 4 -4.64 0.20 1.92
CA PHE A 4 -4.50 -1.17 1.46
C PHE A 4 -3.42 -1.88 2.27
N ASN A 5 -3.78 -3.04 2.83
CA ASN A 5 -2.82 -3.99 3.37
C ASN A 5 -2.64 -5.08 2.33
N ARG A 6 -1.47 -5.11 1.68
CA ARG A 6 -1.17 -5.82 0.44
C ARG A 6 -1.82 -5.13 -0.79
N SER A 7 -1.20 -5.24 -1.92
CA SER A 7 -1.62 -4.54 -3.15
C SER A 7 -1.07 -5.27 -4.39
N TYR A 8 -1.14 -4.63 -5.54
CA TYR A 8 -0.54 -5.10 -6.80
C TYR A 8 0.99 -5.37 -6.71
N TYR A 9 1.65 -4.91 -5.67
CA TYR A 9 3.06 -5.23 -5.40
C TYR A 9 3.31 -6.72 -5.07
N GLU A 10 2.27 -7.49 -4.72
CA GLU A 10 2.39 -8.94 -4.55
C GLU A 10 2.95 -9.63 -5.80
N GLU A 11 2.71 -9.06 -6.99
CA GLU A 11 3.23 -9.58 -8.25
C GLU A 11 4.77 -9.58 -8.34
N VAL A 12 5.42 -8.65 -7.66
CA VAL A 12 6.88 -8.52 -7.63
C VAL A 12 7.49 -8.89 -6.27
N LEU A 13 6.66 -9.36 -5.36
CA LEU A 13 7.03 -9.90 -4.04
C LEU A 13 6.75 -11.40 -3.96
N VAL A 14 5.52 -11.77 -3.61
CA VAL A 14 5.14 -13.17 -3.39
C VAL A 14 5.29 -13.99 -4.67
N VAL A 15 4.85 -13.46 -5.81
CA VAL A 15 4.99 -14.17 -7.09
C VAL A 15 6.45 -14.34 -7.49
N ARG A 16 7.30 -13.37 -7.18
CA ARG A 16 8.75 -13.44 -7.46
C ARG A 16 9.47 -14.45 -6.56
N VAL A 17 9.12 -14.52 -5.28
CA VAL A 17 9.68 -15.52 -4.34
C VAL A 17 9.15 -16.93 -4.66
N HIS A 18 7.93 -17.04 -5.12
CA HIS A 18 7.26 -18.29 -5.47
C HIS A 18 6.90 -18.33 -6.96
N GLU A 19 7.88 -18.50 -7.82
CA GLU A 19 7.71 -18.50 -9.28
C GLU A 19 6.67 -19.51 -9.80
N GLN A 20 6.32 -20.52 -9.01
CA GLN A 20 5.23 -21.42 -9.34
C GLN A 20 3.89 -20.70 -9.47
N ILE A 21 3.68 -19.59 -8.73
CA ILE A 21 2.48 -18.78 -8.84
C ILE A 21 2.42 -18.12 -10.21
N LEU A 22 3.55 -17.62 -10.72
CA LEU A 22 3.63 -17.06 -12.08
C LEU A 22 3.18 -18.05 -13.15
N LYS A 23 3.65 -19.31 -13.04
CA LYS A 23 3.25 -20.38 -13.97
C LYS A 23 1.75 -20.69 -13.92
N ASN A 24 1.15 -20.53 -12.72
CA ASN A 24 -0.29 -20.77 -12.52
C ASN A 24 -1.18 -19.63 -13.03
N GLN A 25 -0.62 -18.45 -13.32
CA GLN A 25 -1.37 -17.30 -13.87
C GLN A 25 -1.85 -17.50 -15.31
N LYS A 26 -1.40 -18.58 -15.98
CA LYS A 26 -1.80 -18.93 -17.37
C LYS A 26 -1.53 -17.82 -18.38
N LEU A 27 -0.46 -17.06 -18.17
CA LEU A 27 0.01 -16.10 -19.16
C LEU A 27 0.44 -16.83 -20.43
N PRO A 28 0.30 -16.22 -21.61
CA PRO A 28 0.92 -16.74 -22.83
C PRO A 28 2.43 -16.92 -22.62
N GLU A 29 2.97 -18.09 -22.97
CA GLU A 29 4.39 -18.43 -22.73
C GLU A 29 5.38 -17.37 -23.24
N LYS A 30 5.05 -16.75 -24.39
CA LYS A 30 5.85 -15.67 -24.99
C LYS A 30 5.98 -14.42 -24.11
N LEU A 31 5.12 -14.25 -23.08
CA LEU A 31 5.17 -13.15 -22.12
C LEU A 31 5.94 -13.49 -20.84
N ILE A 32 6.33 -14.76 -20.67
CA ILE A 32 7.16 -15.19 -19.53
C ILE A 32 8.61 -15.20 -20.00
N THR A 33 9.19 -14.01 -20.08
CA THR A 33 10.57 -13.78 -20.50
C THR A 33 11.50 -13.62 -19.31
N ASN A 34 12.82 -13.55 -19.56
CA ASN A 34 13.79 -13.24 -18.52
C ASN A 34 13.61 -11.83 -17.94
N ASP A 35 12.99 -10.94 -18.70
CA ASP A 35 12.80 -9.52 -18.35
C ASP A 35 11.44 -9.26 -17.67
N ILE A 36 10.66 -10.32 -17.37
CA ILE A 36 9.28 -10.19 -16.85
C ILE A 36 9.20 -9.34 -15.57
N TRP A 37 10.22 -9.38 -14.71
CA TRP A 37 10.23 -8.59 -13.48
C TRP A 37 10.45 -7.11 -13.75
N GLU A 38 11.33 -6.77 -14.70
CA GLU A 38 11.56 -5.40 -15.15
C GLU A 38 10.32 -4.81 -15.82
N GLU A 39 9.65 -5.60 -16.66
CA GLU A 39 8.40 -5.23 -17.30
C GLU A 39 7.32 -4.95 -16.23
N ARG A 40 7.17 -5.79 -15.21
CA ARG A 40 6.24 -5.56 -14.10
C ARG A 40 6.56 -4.32 -13.28
N PHE A 41 7.83 -4.05 -13.01
CA PHE A 41 8.21 -2.78 -12.36
C PHE A 41 7.82 -1.58 -13.24
N GLN A 42 8.00 -1.70 -14.56
CA GLN A 42 7.59 -0.64 -15.48
C GLN A 42 6.06 -0.44 -15.49
N ASP A 43 5.29 -1.52 -15.49
CA ASP A 43 3.82 -1.48 -15.44
C ASP A 43 3.33 -0.82 -14.14
N ILE A 44 3.92 -1.15 -13.01
CA ILE A 44 3.62 -0.53 -11.72
C ILE A 44 3.90 0.98 -11.77
N ARG A 45 5.08 1.39 -12.27
CA ARG A 45 5.41 2.82 -12.43
C ARG A 45 4.43 3.53 -13.35
N ASN A 46 4.03 2.91 -14.45
CA ASN A 46 3.06 3.45 -15.40
C ASN A 46 1.68 3.61 -14.77
N PHE A 47 1.24 2.62 -13.98
CA PHE A 47 -0.03 2.67 -13.27
C PHE A 47 -0.04 3.77 -12.21
N GLU A 48 0.99 3.89 -11.39
CA GLU A 48 1.11 4.96 -10.40
C GLU A 48 1.21 6.35 -11.05
N LYS A 49 1.92 6.45 -12.17
CA LYS A 49 1.97 7.69 -12.98
C LYS A 49 0.58 8.06 -13.52
N TYR A 50 -0.21 7.08 -13.94
CA TYR A 50 -1.59 7.31 -14.34
C TYR A 50 -2.44 7.84 -13.19
N LEU A 51 -2.37 7.22 -12.01
CA LEU A 51 -3.07 7.65 -10.81
C LEU A 51 -2.72 9.09 -10.43
N ASN A 52 -1.42 9.41 -10.38
CA ASN A 52 -0.95 10.76 -10.06
C ASN A 52 -1.45 11.82 -11.04
N ARG A 53 -1.49 11.50 -12.35
CA ARG A 53 -2.01 12.42 -13.38
C ARG A 53 -3.51 12.68 -13.25
N ASN A 54 -4.23 11.78 -12.58
CA ASN A 54 -5.67 11.89 -12.30
C ASN A 54 -5.95 12.39 -10.88
N GLY A 55 -4.97 13.01 -10.21
CA GLY A 55 -5.15 13.65 -8.92
C GLY A 55 -5.14 12.71 -7.72
N THR A 56 -4.73 11.43 -7.90
CA THR A 56 -4.58 10.49 -6.79
C THR A 56 -3.14 10.49 -6.30
N VAL A 57 -2.93 10.83 -5.02
CA VAL A 57 -1.62 10.71 -4.37
C VAL A 57 -1.41 9.28 -3.90
N VAL A 58 -0.29 8.66 -4.29
CA VAL A 58 0.09 7.31 -3.89
C VAL A 58 1.24 7.36 -2.91
N ILE A 59 1.01 6.91 -1.68
CA ILE A 59 2.02 6.82 -0.62
C ILE A 59 2.24 5.33 -0.31
N LYS A 60 3.50 4.91 -0.27
CA LYS A 60 3.85 3.51 -0.08
C LYS A 60 4.70 3.33 1.16
N PHE A 61 4.32 2.38 2.01
CA PHE A 61 5.03 2.07 3.25
C PHE A 61 5.52 0.63 3.26
N PHE A 62 6.82 0.46 3.44
CA PHE A 62 7.40 -0.82 3.80
C PHE A 62 7.66 -0.84 5.30
N LEU A 63 6.92 -1.68 6.02
CA LEU A 63 7.09 -1.88 7.46
C LEU A 63 8.23 -2.87 7.70
N ASN A 64 9.44 -2.34 7.84
CA ASN A 64 10.64 -3.14 8.00
C ASN A 64 10.74 -3.66 9.44
N VAL A 65 10.21 -4.87 9.65
CA VAL A 65 10.29 -5.62 10.91
C VAL A 65 11.52 -6.52 10.86
N SER A 66 12.31 -6.57 11.93
CA SER A 66 13.46 -7.47 11.99
C SER A 66 13.02 -8.95 12.07
N LYS A 67 13.88 -9.85 11.59
CA LYS A 67 13.64 -11.30 11.67
C LYS A 67 13.47 -11.77 13.12
N LYS A 68 14.14 -11.11 14.07
CA LYS A 68 14.00 -11.35 15.49
C LYS A 68 12.63 -10.96 16.00
N GLU A 69 12.22 -9.73 15.77
CA GLU A 69 10.93 -9.19 16.21
C GLU A 69 9.76 -9.97 15.59
N GLN A 70 9.85 -10.37 14.31
CA GLN A 70 8.83 -11.22 13.69
C GLN A 70 8.66 -12.54 14.44
N LYS A 71 9.77 -13.18 14.85
CA LYS A 71 9.72 -14.42 15.64
C LYS A 71 9.01 -14.19 16.98
N GLU A 72 9.35 -13.11 17.69
CA GLU A 72 8.75 -12.78 18.96
C GLU A 72 7.24 -12.56 18.80
N ARG A 73 6.81 -11.82 17.78
CA ARG A 73 5.38 -11.61 17.47
C ARG A 73 4.64 -12.90 17.09
N PHE A 74 5.31 -13.86 16.47
CA PHE A 74 4.71 -15.15 16.18
C PHE A 74 4.48 -15.95 17.46
N ILE A 75 5.45 -15.95 18.37
CA ILE A 75 5.33 -16.62 19.67
C ILE A 75 4.19 -15.98 20.49
N GLU A 76 4.19 -14.64 20.63
CA GLU A 76 3.11 -13.91 21.29
C GLU A 76 1.72 -14.28 20.72
N ARG A 77 1.61 -14.42 19.39
CA ARG A 77 0.34 -14.78 18.76
C ARG A 77 -0.10 -16.20 19.05
N ILE A 78 0.84 -17.14 19.12
CA ILE A 78 0.57 -18.55 19.47
C ILE A 78 0.08 -18.66 20.92
N ASP A 79 0.70 -17.90 21.82
CA ASP A 79 0.42 -17.91 23.25
C ASP A 79 -0.87 -17.15 23.61
N ASP A 80 -1.36 -16.29 22.74
CA ASP A 80 -2.57 -15.48 22.96
C ASP A 80 -3.82 -16.25 22.48
N PRO A 81 -4.71 -16.73 23.38
CA PRO A 81 -5.92 -17.47 23.03
C PRO A 81 -6.89 -16.71 22.11
N ASP A 82 -6.88 -15.38 22.17
CA ASP A 82 -7.74 -14.54 21.33
C ASP A 82 -7.19 -14.36 19.91
N LYS A 83 -5.93 -14.76 19.67
CA LYS A 83 -5.23 -14.54 18.39
C LYS A 83 -4.63 -15.80 17.77
N ASN A 84 -4.46 -16.88 18.51
CA ASN A 84 -3.78 -18.08 18.06
C ASN A 84 -4.45 -18.75 16.86
N TRP A 85 -5.79 -18.64 16.74
CA TRP A 85 -6.55 -19.15 15.61
C TRP A 85 -6.15 -18.54 14.25
N LYS A 86 -5.48 -17.39 14.24
CA LYS A 86 -4.95 -16.73 13.03
C LYS A 86 -3.59 -17.26 12.60
N PHE A 87 -2.93 -18.06 13.45
CA PHE A 87 -1.59 -18.56 13.16
C PHE A 87 -1.66 -19.81 12.28
N SER A 88 -0.82 -19.86 11.27
CA SER A 88 -0.72 -20.99 10.35
C SER A 88 0.70 -21.56 10.30
N THR A 89 0.82 -22.85 10.11
CA THR A 89 2.13 -23.48 9.81
C THR A 89 2.77 -22.95 8.55
N SER A 90 2.00 -22.40 7.62
CA SER A 90 2.51 -21.73 6.43
C SER A 90 3.32 -20.49 6.79
N ASP A 91 2.99 -19.76 7.87
CA ASP A 91 3.74 -18.58 8.31
C ASP A 91 5.19 -18.93 8.68
N VAL A 92 5.39 -20.11 9.27
CA VAL A 92 6.73 -20.61 9.59
C VAL A 92 7.50 -20.99 8.34
N LYS A 93 6.83 -21.60 7.35
CA LYS A 93 7.44 -21.96 6.06
C LYS A 93 7.85 -20.70 5.29
N GLU A 94 6.97 -19.70 5.21
CA GLU A 94 7.25 -18.40 4.56
C GLU A 94 8.45 -17.69 5.20
N ARG A 95 8.62 -17.81 6.50
CA ARG A 95 9.80 -17.29 7.20
C ARG A 95 11.12 -17.91 6.71
N GLY A 96 11.09 -19.10 6.13
CA GLY A 96 12.25 -19.76 5.49
C GLY A 96 12.77 -18.98 4.29
N TYR A 97 11.91 -18.26 3.59
CA TYR A 97 12.24 -17.41 2.43
C TYR A 97 12.61 -15.99 2.80
N TRP A 98 13.03 -15.75 4.05
CA TRP A 98 13.32 -14.40 4.55
C TRP A 98 14.25 -13.59 3.65
N ASP A 99 15.35 -14.17 3.25
CA ASP A 99 16.38 -13.48 2.47
C ASP A 99 15.89 -13.22 1.04
N ASP A 100 15.11 -14.12 0.46
CA ASP A 100 14.48 -13.95 -0.85
C ASP A 100 13.47 -12.81 -0.82
N TYR A 101 12.65 -12.72 0.23
CA TYR A 101 11.72 -11.61 0.43
C TYR A 101 12.45 -10.28 0.63
N MET A 102 13.52 -10.24 1.42
CA MET A 102 14.29 -9.01 1.64
C MET A 102 14.93 -8.52 0.34
N HIS A 103 15.46 -9.44 -0.47
CA HIS A 103 15.97 -9.13 -1.80
C HIS A 103 14.85 -8.60 -2.73
N ALA A 104 13.71 -9.27 -2.76
CA ALA A 104 12.56 -8.81 -3.55
C ALA A 104 12.07 -7.42 -3.13
N TYR A 105 12.02 -7.11 -1.82
CA TYR A 105 11.71 -5.77 -1.31
C TYR A 105 12.75 -4.73 -1.73
N GLU A 106 14.02 -5.04 -1.65
CA GLU A 106 15.10 -4.14 -2.08
C GLU A 106 14.95 -3.78 -3.57
N GLU A 107 14.75 -4.79 -4.41
CA GLU A 107 14.57 -4.61 -5.84
C GLU A 107 13.30 -3.79 -6.19
N LEU A 108 12.16 -4.12 -5.58
CA LEU A 108 10.93 -3.36 -5.86
C LEU A 108 11.04 -1.89 -5.41
N ILE A 109 11.65 -1.63 -4.25
CA ILE A 109 11.84 -0.25 -3.76
C ILE A 109 12.74 0.53 -4.70
N LYS A 110 13.89 -0.04 -5.11
CA LYS A 110 14.82 0.58 -6.05
C LYS A 110 14.16 0.90 -7.40
N ASN A 111 13.36 -0.04 -7.90
CA ASN A 111 12.80 0.06 -9.25
C ASN A 111 11.46 0.80 -9.31
N THR A 112 10.75 0.98 -8.19
CA THR A 112 9.42 1.60 -8.20
C THR A 112 9.27 2.84 -7.33
N SER A 113 10.30 3.22 -6.57
CA SER A 113 10.28 4.50 -5.86
C SER A 113 10.47 5.65 -6.83
N THR A 114 9.53 6.59 -6.84
CA THR A 114 9.58 7.79 -7.67
C THR A 114 9.34 9.03 -6.81
N GLU A 115 9.69 10.21 -7.31
CA GLU A 115 9.44 11.48 -6.63
C GLU A 115 7.95 11.67 -6.27
N LYS A 116 7.04 11.30 -7.19
CA LYS A 116 5.59 11.44 -7.01
C LYS A 116 4.92 10.28 -6.27
N SER A 117 5.59 9.16 -6.16
CA SER A 117 5.09 7.97 -5.46
C SER A 117 6.25 7.30 -4.72
N PRO A 118 6.75 7.93 -3.65
CA PRO A 118 7.91 7.42 -2.91
C PRO A 118 7.55 6.20 -2.06
N TRP A 119 8.56 5.37 -1.81
CA TRP A 119 8.53 4.38 -0.76
C TRP A 119 9.09 4.94 0.54
N TYR A 120 8.37 4.78 1.62
CA TYR A 120 8.83 5.04 2.98
C TYR A 120 9.20 3.72 3.65
N VAL A 121 10.48 3.53 3.94
CA VAL A 121 10.96 2.37 4.71
C VAL A 121 10.87 2.71 6.19
N ILE A 122 9.90 2.11 6.87
CA ILE A 122 9.59 2.43 8.26
C ILE A 122 10.16 1.34 9.19
N PRO A 123 11.10 1.67 10.11
CA PRO A 123 11.50 0.75 11.17
C PRO A 123 10.27 0.36 12.02
N ALA A 124 9.90 -0.93 12.01
CA ALA A 124 8.62 -1.36 12.54
C ALA A 124 8.71 -2.36 13.70
N ASP A 125 9.90 -2.53 14.29
CA ASP A 125 10.06 -3.27 15.53
C ASP A 125 9.34 -2.54 16.67
N ASN A 126 9.49 -1.21 16.76
CA ASN A 126 8.72 -0.40 17.70
C ASN A 126 7.41 0.08 17.04
N LYS A 127 6.29 -0.47 17.50
CA LYS A 127 4.95 -0.17 16.94
C LYS A 127 4.55 1.31 17.10
N SER A 128 4.92 1.94 18.22
CA SER A 128 4.57 3.35 18.48
C SER A 128 5.35 4.28 17.57
N TYR A 129 6.64 4.03 17.38
CA TYR A 129 7.46 4.78 16.44
C TYR A 129 6.92 4.64 14.99
N ALA A 130 6.65 3.42 14.57
CA ALA A 130 6.13 3.16 13.23
C ALA A 130 4.82 3.91 12.96
N ARG A 131 3.90 3.92 13.94
CA ARG A 131 2.62 4.65 13.82
C ARG A 131 2.82 6.15 13.69
N ILE A 132 3.74 6.73 14.47
CA ILE A 132 4.04 8.17 14.41
C ILE A 132 4.65 8.52 13.04
N ALA A 133 5.62 7.74 12.57
CA ALA A 133 6.26 7.99 11.28
C ALA A 133 5.27 7.90 10.11
N ILE A 134 4.38 6.90 10.10
CA ILE A 134 3.34 6.75 9.08
C ILE A 134 2.35 7.92 9.16
N ALA A 135 1.87 8.25 10.35
CA ALA A 135 0.92 9.36 10.54
C ALA A 135 1.52 10.70 10.07
N SER A 136 2.79 10.96 10.39
CA SER A 136 3.49 12.17 9.94
C SER A 136 3.54 12.25 8.41
N ALA A 137 3.92 11.18 7.73
CA ALA A 137 3.97 11.16 6.26
C ALA A 137 2.57 11.37 5.63
N ILE A 138 1.52 10.80 6.21
CA ILE A 138 0.14 10.98 5.75
C ILE A 138 -0.32 12.42 5.95
N ILE A 139 -0.04 13.01 7.11
CA ILE A 139 -0.40 14.41 7.42
C ILE A 139 0.29 15.35 6.44
N THR A 140 1.61 15.19 6.24
CA THR A 140 2.35 16.00 5.27
C THR A 140 1.72 15.93 3.87
N ALA A 141 1.38 14.73 3.40
CA ALA A 141 0.76 14.57 2.09
C ALA A 141 -0.67 15.17 2.01
N LEU A 142 -1.42 15.17 3.12
CA LEU A 142 -2.74 15.83 3.18
C LEU A 142 -2.61 17.35 3.19
N ASP A 143 -1.62 17.88 3.91
CA ASP A 143 -1.35 19.33 3.94
C ASP A 143 -0.93 19.83 2.55
N GLU A 144 -0.12 19.08 1.81
CA GLU A 144 0.29 19.40 0.43
C GLU A 144 -0.88 19.41 -0.57
N LEU A 145 -1.99 18.75 -0.26
CA LEU A 145 -3.19 18.77 -1.10
C LEU A 145 -4.02 20.04 -0.94
N GLU A 146 -3.74 20.90 0.05
CA GLU A 146 -4.44 22.16 0.31
C GLU A 146 -5.97 22.02 0.23
N LEU A 147 -6.50 20.95 0.87
CA LEU A 147 -7.92 20.62 0.79
C LEU A 147 -8.77 21.60 1.58
N GLU A 148 -9.74 22.21 0.89
CA GLU A 148 -10.74 23.09 1.49
C GLU A 148 -12.16 22.57 1.23
N TYR A 149 -13.08 22.88 2.13
CA TYR A 149 -14.50 22.62 1.87
C TYR A 149 -15.00 23.52 0.74
N PRO A 150 -15.79 22.98 -0.21
CA PRO A 150 -16.41 23.81 -1.24
C PRO A 150 -17.25 24.93 -0.63
N THR A 151 -17.05 26.15 -1.09
CA THR A 151 -17.84 27.31 -0.72
C THR A 151 -18.79 27.67 -1.85
N VAL A 152 -19.92 28.25 -1.52
CA VAL A 152 -20.88 28.78 -2.49
C VAL A 152 -20.85 30.30 -2.45
N ASN A 153 -21.00 30.97 -3.61
CA ASN A 153 -21.08 32.39 -3.70
C ASN A 153 -22.45 32.95 -3.23
N ASP A 154 -22.55 34.27 -3.03
CA ASP A 154 -23.77 34.90 -2.53
C ASP A 154 -24.98 34.66 -3.43
N GLU A 155 -24.80 34.60 -4.75
CA GLU A 155 -25.84 34.29 -5.72
C GLU A 155 -26.43 32.90 -5.49
N LYS A 156 -25.56 31.89 -5.28
CA LYS A 156 -26.00 30.51 -4.97
C LYS A 156 -26.66 30.43 -3.61
N ILE A 157 -26.20 31.20 -2.62
CA ILE A 157 -26.86 31.27 -1.31
C ILE A 157 -28.27 31.82 -1.46
N ALA A 158 -28.48 32.86 -2.25
CA ALA A 158 -29.81 33.45 -2.50
C ALA A 158 -30.74 32.45 -3.21
N GLU A 159 -30.25 31.72 -4.23
CA GLU A 159 -30.98 30.65 -4.92
C GLU A 159 -31.42 29.57 -3.93
N LEU A 160 -30.50 29.10 -3.08
CA LEU A 160 -30.80 28.07 -2.08
C LEU A 160 -31.86 28.53 -1.06
N GLN A 161 -31.83 29.80 -0.67
CA GLN A 161 -32.88 30.35 0.21
C GLN A 161 -34.24 30.45 -0.48
N ALA A 162 -34.29 30.74 -1.77
CA ALA A 162 -35.53 30.73 -2.54
C ALA A 162 -36.10 29.30 -2.65
N ILE A 163 -35.28 28.32 -2.97
CA ILE A 163 -35.68 26.91 -3.01
C ILE A 163 -36.20 26.44 -1.66
N LYS A 164 -35.51 26.82 -0.56
CA LYS A 164 -35.93 26.46 0.81
C LYS A 164 -37.35 27.00 1.12
N LYS A 165 -37.70 28.19 0.67
CA LYS A 165 -39.09 28.74 0.87
C LYS A 165 -40.12 27.89 0.15
N ILE A 166 -39.84 27.51 -1.10
CA ILE A 166 -40.75 26.63 -1.87
C ILE A 166 -41.02 25.31 -1.14
N LEU A 167 -39.95 24.67 -0.66
CA LEU A 167 -40.02 23.38 0.06
C LEU A 167 -40.78 23.49 1.42
N LEU A 168 -40.80 24.67 2.03
CA LEU A 168 -41.56 24.89 3.28
C LEU A 168 -43.04 25.17 3.06
N GLU A 169 -43.44 25.48 1.82
CA GLU A 169 -44.85 25.74 1.43
C GLU A 169 -45.53 24.49 0.85
N GLU A 170 -44.83 23.39 0.63
CA GLU A 170 -45.36 22.06 0.29
C GLU A 170 -45.90 21.35 1.54
#